data_f292bb3c026f548dfe3711a596ae978e
#
_entry.id   f292bb3c026f548dfe3711a596ae978e
#
_cell.length_a   1.000
_cell.length_b   1.000
_cell.length_c   1.000
_cell.angle_alpha   90.00
_cell.angle_beta   90.00
_cell.angle_gamma   90.00
#
_symmetry.space_group_name_H-M   'P 1'
#
loop_
_entity.id
_entity.type
_entity.pdbx_description
1 polymer ?
#
loop_
_entity_poly.entity_id
_entity_poly.type
_entity_poly.pdbx_seq_one_letter_code
_entity_poly.pdbx_strand_id
1 'polypeptide(L)'
;MPPRPTATARQQRLGAELRKLRERADLTTRAAGQKLGVDPARISNIESGRFGVSADRVRAFAFGYDCDDEPYIDALATMTTSRSRNWWDDYRDLLPPVLLDLSEMEEHATALHTVQFTHLPGLLQTPDYARLVFQQNVPALSPPMVEHRLSHRIKRQGILYADTPTPYTAIIHEAALRMQFGGPEVMRKQLAHIAEMSEREHVTVLVLPFAAGIFPGAGQTVVIAQGPVRQLDTVQLDTEHGSEFLHAEAQLVKYRTIMGRMEGLSLDATASRDLIHTLATNL
;
A
#
# COMPACT_ATOMS: atom_id res chain seq x y z
N MET A 1 -33.07 0.01 -6.78
CA MET A 1 -31.89 -0.81 -7.00
C MET A 1 -30.76 -0.26 -6.13
N PRO A 2 -30.13 -1.03 -5.26
CA PRO A 2 -28.99 -0.53 -4.53
C PRO A 2 -27.93 -0.04 -5.53
N PRO A 3 -27.20 1.05 -5.22
CA PRO A 3 -26.13 1.53 -6.09
C PRO A 3 -25.11 0.40 -6.27
N ARG A 4 -24.62 0.23 -7.52
CA ARG A 4 -23.55 -0.75 -7.78
C ARG A 4 -22.34 -0.36 -6.93
N PRO A 5 -21.68 -1.32 -6.25
CA PRO A 5 -20.49 -1.01 -5.49
C PRO A 5 -19.44 -0.39 -6.43
N THR A 6 -18.79 0.65 -5.95
CA THR A 6 -17.68 1.32 -6.66
C THR A 6 -16.58 0.27 -6.88
N ALA A 7 -15.96 0.28 -8.06
CA ALA A 7 -14.82 -0.61 -8.33
C ALA A 7 -13.68 -0.32 -7.35
N THR A 8 -13.07 -1.37 -6.78
CA THR A 8 -11.90 -1.22 -5.89
C THR A 8 -10.69 -0.73 -6.70
N ALA A 9 -9.69 -0.15 -6.01
CA ALA A 9 -8.44 0.27 -6.65
C ALA A 9 -7.77 -0.91 -7.39
N ARG A 10 -7.83 -2.12 -6.84
CA ARG A 10 -7.32 -3.34 -7.47
C ARG A 10 -8.07 -3.69 -8.76
N GLN A 11 -9.40 -3.58 -8.78
CA GLN A 11 -10.20 -3.80 -10.00
C GLN A 11 -9.90 -2.76 -11.09
N GLN A 12 -9.79 -1.50 -10.70
CA GLN A 12 -9.41 -0.41 -11.60
C GLN A 12 -8.01 -0.63 -12.16
N ARG A 13 -7.07 -1.09 -11.33
CA ARG A 13 -5.71 -1.43 -11.74
C ARG A 13 -5.71 -2.53 -12.78
N LEU A 14 -6.39 -3.65 -12.53
CA LEU A 14 -6.50 -4.75 -13.51
C LEU A 14 -7.06 -4.26 -14.84
N GLY A 15 -8.13 -3.46 -14.81
CA GLY A 15 -8.71 -2.87 -16.02
C GLY A 15 -7.72 -1.98 -16.77
N ALA A 16 -6.97 -1.14 -16.06
CA ALA A 16 -5.95 -0.27 -16.64
C ALA A 16 -4.80 -1.07 -17.28
N GLU A 17 -4.38 -2.19 -16.67
CA GLU A 17 -3.35 -3.04 -17.26
C GLU A 17 -3.84 -3.76 -18.54
N LEU A 18 -5.08 -4.27 -18.54
CA LEU A 18 -5.67 -4.85 -19.76
C LEU A 18 -5.78 -3.81 -20.88
N ARG A 19 -6.13 -2.56 -20.53
CA ARG A 19 -6.13 -1.46 -21.49
C ARG A 19 -4.74 -1.18 -22.05
N LYS A 20 -3.69 -1.15 -21.22
CA LYS A 20 -2.29 -0.99 -21.67
C LYS A 20 -1.89 -2.10 -22.65
N LEU A 21 -2.26 -3.35 -22.38
CA LEU A 21 -1.98 -4.47 -23.28
C LEU A 21 -2.65 -4.25 -24.64
N ARG A 22 -3.92 -3.87 -24.64
CA ARG A 22 -4.67 -3.57 -25.88
C ARG A 22 -4.03 -2.43 -26.68
N GLU A 23 -3.66 -1.34 -25.97
CA GLU A 23 -3.07 -0.15 -26.61
C GLU A 23 -1.66 -0.45 -27.16
N ARG A 24 -0.87 -1.31 -26.48
CA ARG A 24 0.42 -1.78 -26.99
C ARG A 24 0.29 -2.65 -28.26
N ALA A 25 -0.82 -3.39 -28.38
CA ALA A 25 -1.15 -4.14 -29.57
C ALA A 25 -1.76 -3.26 -30.69
N ASP A 26 -1.79 -1.94 -30.52
CA ASP A 26 -2.38 -0.95 -31.44
C ASP A 26 -3.85 -1.24 -31.80
N LEU A 27 -4.61 -1.81 -30.84
CA LEU A 27 -6.01 -2.16 -31.04
C LEU A 27 -6.94 -1.10 -30.44
N THR A 28 -7.91 -0.63 -31.24
CA THR A 28 -9.08 0.08 -30.70
C THR A 28 -9.97 -0.91 -29.92
N THR A 29 -10.84 -0.42 -29.03
CA THR A 29 -11.82 -1.28 -28.33
C THR A 29 -12.71 -2.05 -29.31
N ARG A 30 -13.03 -1.44 -30.48
CA ARG A 30 -13.82 -2.09 -31.57
C ARG A 30 -13.04 -3.22 -32.24
N ALA A 31 -11.76 -2.99 -32.59
CA ALA A 31 -10.91 -4.01 -33.19
C ALA A 31 -10.64 -5.17 -32.20
N ALA A 32 -10.37 -4.84 -30.95
CA ALA A 32 -10.24 -5.83 -29.89
C ALA A 32 -11.53 -6.66 -29.70
N GLY A 33 -12.68 -5.99 -29.74
CA GLY A 33 -13.98 -6.67 -29.68
C GLY A 33 -14.17 -7.67 -30.81
N GLN A 34 -13.82 -7.30 -32.04
CA GLN A 34 -13.87 -8.21 -33.22
C GLN A 34 -12.89 -9.39 -33.04
N LYS A 35 -11.62 -9.12 -32.65
CA LYS A 35 -10.58 -10.15 -32.47
C LYS A 35 -10.97 -11.17 -31.37
N LEU A 36 -11.60 -10.70 -30.28
CA LEU A 36 -11.92 -11.49 -29.09
C LEU A 36 -13.37 -12.04 -29.08
N GLY A 37 -14.21 -11.66 -30.02
CA GLY A 37 -15.65 -12.01 -30.01
C GLY A 37 -16.39 -11.38 -28.81
N VAL A 38 -16.00 -10.17 -28.36
CA VAL A 38 -16.55 -9.48 -27.21
C VAL A 38 -17.09 -8.11 -27.61
N ASP A 39 -18.25 -7.74 -27.06
CA ASP A 39 -18.81 -6.40 -27.25
C ASP A 39 -17.81 -5.30 -26.83
N PRO A 40 -17.51 -4.29 -27.68
CA PRO A 40 -16.60 -3.20 -27.38
C PRO A 40 -16.99 -2.43 -26.10
N ALA A 41 -18.27 -2.25 -25.81
CA ALA A 41 -18.74 -1.62 -24.59
C ALA A 41 -18.39 -2.47 -23.36
N ARG A 42 -18.42 -3.81 -23.47
CA ARG A 42 -17.99 -4.71 -22.40
C ARG A 42 -16.49 -4.61 -22.14
N ILE A 43 -15.66 -4.51 -23.20
CA ILE A 43 -14.21 -4.28 -23.06
C ILE A 43 -13.97 -2.97 -22.31
N SER A 44 -14.60 -1.88 -22.74
CA SER A 44 -14.49 -0.57 -22.05
C SER A 44 -14.92 -0.61 -20.57
N ASN A 45 -15.97 -1.36 -20.24
CA ASN A 45 -16.42 -1.53 -18.86
C ASN A 45 -15.44 -2.38 -18.02
N ILE A 46 -14.79 -3.38 -18.61
CA ILE A 46 -13.73 -4.17 -17.94
C ILE A 46 -12.50 -3.28 -17.72
N GLU A 47 -12.05 -2.57 -18.76
CA GLU A 47 -10.89 -1.68 -18.69
C GLU A 47 -11.06 -0.52 -17.70
N SER A 48 -12.29 -0.09 -17.44
CA SER A 48 -12.61 0.91 -16.40
C SER A 48 -12.86 0.31 -15.02
N GLY A 49 -12.71 -1.00 -14.83
CA GLY A 49 -12.97 -1.70 -13.58
C GLY A 49 -14.46 -1.85 -13.20
N ARG A 50 -15.39 -1.35 -14.03
CA ARG A 50 -16.83 -1.41 -13.74
C ARG A 50 -17.41 -2.82 -13.82
N PHE A 51 -16.81 -3.68 -14.61
CA PHE A 51 -17.19 -5.07 -14.75
C PHE A 51 -16.03 -5.96 -14.32
N GLY A 52 -16.34 -6.96 -13.50
CA GLY A 52 -15.39 -8.02 -13.17
C GLY A 52 -15.05 -8.86 -14.39
N VAL A 53 -13.86 -9.44 -14.37
CA VAL A 53 -13.34 -10.34 -15.38
C VAL A 53 -12.82 -11.62 -14.71
N SER A 54 -12.99 -12.78 -15.35
CA SER A 54 -12.45 -14.05 -14.84
C SER A 54 -10.98 -14.20 -15.25
N ALA A 55 -10.22 -15.02 -14.51
CA ALA A 55 -8.83 -15.34 -14.80
C ALA A 55 -8.64 -15.88 -16.24
N ASP A 56 -9.50 -16.79 -16.67
CA ASP A 56 -9.45 -17.34 -18.02
C ASP A 56 -9.66 -16.25 -19.10
N ARG A 57 -10.53 -15.28 -18.82
CA ARG A 57 -10.76 -14.17 -19.73
C ARG A 57 -9.60 -13.18 -19.74
N VAL A 58 -8.92 -12.96 -18.61
CA VAL A 58 -7.67 -12.19 -18.56
C VAL A 58 -6.62 -12.83 -19.45
N ARG A 59 -6.42 -14.14 -19.35
CA ARG A 59 -5.48 -14.88 -20.22
C ARG A 59 -5.88 -14.78 -21.71
N ALA A 60 -7.18 -14.95 -22.00
CA ALA A 60 -7.67 -14.82 -23.37
C ALA A 60 -7.47 -13.40 -23.95
N PHE A 61 -7.62 -12.36 -23.12
CA PHE A 61 -7.35 -10.98 -23.54
C PHE A 61 -5.85 -10.76 -23.78
N ALA A 62 -4.98 -11.21 -22.86
CA ALA A 62 -3.54 -11.10 -22.98
C ALA A 62 -3.05 -11.79 -24.28
N PHE A 63 -3.49 -13.02 -24.53
CA PHE A 63 -3.20 -13.75 -25.77
C PHE A 63 -3.70 -12.99 -27.00
N GLY A 64 -4.94 -12.51 -26.97
CA GLY A 64 -5.53 -11.73 -28.06
C GLY A 64 -4.85 -10.36 -28.30
N TYR A 65 -4.11 -9.86 -27.32
CA TYR A 65 -3.31 -8.63 -27.40
C TYR A 65 -1.83 -8.92 -27.66
N ASP A 66 -1.50 -10.13 -28.08
CA ASP A 66 -0.15 -10.58 -28.46
C ASP A 66 0.88 -10.39 -27.32
N CYS A 67 0.44 -10.55 -26.07
CA CYS A 67 1.30 -10.53 -24.87
C CYS A 67 1.83 -11.95 -24.62
N ASP A 68 3.15 -12.10 -24.50
CA ASP A 68 3.87 -13.34 -24.25
C ASP A 68 4.58 -13.38 -22.86
N ASP A 69 4.40 -12.35 -22.04
CA ASP A 69 4.93 -12.28 -20.68
C ASP A 69 4.08 -13.15 -19.73
N GLU A 70 4.33 -14.44 -19.72
CA GLU A 70 3.59 -15.42 -18.89
C GLU A 70 3.54 -15.04 -17.39
N PRO A 71 4.65 -14.65 -16.72
CA PRO A 71 4.60 -14.22 -15.33
C PRO A 71 3.66 -13.03 -15.10
N TYR A 72 3.64 -12.09 -16.04
CA TYR A 72 2.76 -10.93 -15.95
C TYR A 72 1.30 -11.30 -16.16
N ILE A 73 1.00 -12.17 -17.14
CA ILE A 73 -0.34 -12.69 -17.41
C ILE A 73 -0.90 -13.42 -16.20
N ASP A 74 -0.10 -14.29 -15.59
CA ASP A 74 -0.51 -15.02 -14.38
C ASP A 74 -0.74 -14.09 -13.20
N ALA A 75 0.14 -13.11 -13.00
CA ALA A 75 -0.05 -12.08 -11.98
C ALA A 75 -1.36 -11.29 -12.19
N LEU A 76 -1.68 -10.89 -13.43
CA LEU A 76 -2.96 -10.25 -13.76
C LEU A 76 -4.16 -11.18 -13.50
N ALA A 77 -4.04 -12.45 -13.82
CA ALA A 77 -5.09 -13.44 -13.58
C ALA A 77 -5.39 -13.62 -12.08
N THR A 78 -4.38 -13.51 -11.21
CA THR A 78 -4.57 -13.53 -9.74
C THR A 78 -5.25 -12.27 -9.20
N MET A 79 -5.25 -11.16 -9.95
CA MET A 79 -5.95 -9.93 -9.56
C MET A 79 -7.47 -10.02 -9.75
N THR A 80 -7.97 -11.06 -10.40
CA THR A 80 -9.41 -11.22 -10.61
C THR A 80 -10.13 -11.40 -9.28
N THR A 81 -11.34 -10.84 -9.19
CA THR A 81 -12.10 -10.81 -7.94
C THR A 81 -12.31 -12.22 -7.38
N SER A 82 -11.82 -12.45 -6.16
CA SER A 82 -12.23 -13.61 -5.37
C SER A 82 -13.72 -13.49 -5.01
N ARG A 83 -14.43 -14.62 -4.98
CA ARG A 83 -15.80 -14.68 -4.47
C ARG A 83 -15.86 -14.76 -2.94
N SER A 84 -14.72 -14.92 -2.28
CA SER A 84 -14.62 -14.96 -0.82
C SER A 84 -14.73 -13.56 -0.23
N ARG A 85 -15.39 -13.47 0.92
CA ARG A 85 -15.42 -12.26 1.74
C ARG A 85 -14.05 -12.09 2.40
N ASN A 86 -13.46 -10.90 2.26
CA ASN A 86 -12.21 -10.54 2.91
C ASN A 86 -12.50 -9.86 4.26
N TRP A 87 -11.53 -9.83 5.18
CA TRP A 87 -11.72 -9.25 6.51
C TRP A 87 -12.03 -7.75 6.46
N TRP A 88 -11.53 -7.00 5.46
CA TRP A 88 -11.82 -5.56 5.30
C TRP A 88 -13.22 -5.27 4.79
N ASP A 89 -13.93 -6.25 4.24
CA ASP A 89 -15.32 -6.09 3.83
C ASP A 89 -16.25 -5.79 5.03
N ASP A 90 -15.86 -6.18 6.24
CA ASP A 90 -16.59 -5.86 7.48
C ASP A 90 -16.62 -4.35 7.78
N TYR A 91 -15.72 -3.58 7.17
CA TYR A 91 -15.61 -2.14 7.34
C TYR A 91 -16.22 -1.34 6.18
N ARG A 92 -16.81 -1.98 5.19
CA ARG A 92 -17.31 -1.35 3.95
C ARG A 92 -18.28 -0.19 4.19
N ASP A 93 -19.18 -0.34 5.17
CA ASP A 93 -20.18 0.67 5.52
C ASP A 93 -19.72 1.58 6.66
N LEU A 94 -18.53 1.34 7.22
CA LEU A 94 -18.00 2.04 8.39
C LEU A 94 -16.86 3.00 8.04
N LEU A 95 -16.08 2.69 7.01
CA LEU A 95 -14.87 3.43 6.66
C LEU A 95 -14.89 3.91 5.21
N PRO A 96 -14.16 5.00 4.91
CA PRO A 96 -13.95 5.44 3.53
C PRO A 96 -13.36 4.32 2.66
N PRO A 97 -13.81 4.17 1.39
CA PRO A 97 -13.34 3.11 0.48
C PRO A 97 -11.81 3.05 0.34
N VAL A 98 -11.14 4.19 0.36
CA VAL A 98 -9.67 4.26 0.23
C VAL A 98 -8.93 3.50 1.33
N LEU A 99 -9.50 3.37 2.53
CA LEU A 99 -8.89 2.57 3.61
C LEU A 99 -9.04 1.06 3.36
N LEU A 100 -10.11 0.64 2.68
CA LEU A 100 -10.30 -0.74 2.26
C LEU A 100 -9.35 -1.06 1.10
N ASP A 101 -9.21 -0.14 0.14
CA ASP A 101 -8.25 -0.27 -0.97
C ASP A 101 -6.81 -0.39 -0.45
N LEU A 102 -6.46 0.35 0.60
CA LEU A 102 -5.16 0.23 1.28
C LEU A 102 -4.97 -1.16 1.88
N SER A 103 -5.98 -1.71 2.56
CA SER A 103 -5.93 -3.07 3.11
C SER A 103 -5.78 -4.12 2.02
N GLU A 104 -6.55 -3.99 0.92
CA GLU A 104 -6.47 -4.89 -0.23
C GLU A 104 -5.08 -4.83 -0.88
N MET A 105 -4.49 -3.64 -1.00
CA MET A 105 -3.14 -3.45 -1.53
C MET A 105 -2.09 -4.14 -0.64
N GLU A 106 -2.14 -3.93 0.68
CA GLU A 106 -1.20 -4.52 1.64
C GLU A 106 -1.28 -6.04 1.69
N GLU A 107 -2.50 -6.59 1.73
CA GLU A 107 -2.75 -8.05 1.77
C GLU A 107 -2.20 -8.80 0.55
N HIS A 108 -2.20 -8.15 -0.61
CA HIS A 108 -1.72 -8.74 -1.85
C HIS A 108 -0.28 -8.37 -2.22
N ALA A 109 0.40 -7.60 -1.38
CA ALA A 109 1.79 -7.25 -1.58
C ALA A 109 2.72 -8.41 -1.28
N THR A 110 3.73 -8.61 -2.12
CA THR A 110 4.82 -9.58 -1.87
C THR A 110 5.89 -9.01 -0.95
N ALA A 111 5.99 -7.70 -0.84
CA ALA A 111 6.77 -6.96 0.14
C ALA A 111 6.25 -5.51 0.23
N LEU A 112 6.48 -4.88 1.37
CA LEU A 112 6.10 -3.48 1.61
C LEU A 112 7.32 -2.68 2.04
N HIS A 113 7.47 -1.49 1.43
CA HIS A 113 8.48 -0.51 1.82
C HIS A 113 7.80 0.80 2.13
N THR A 114 8.14 1.43 3.24
CA THR A 114 7.61 2.76 3.58
C THR A 114 8.69 3.74 4.01
N VAL A 115 8.42 5.00 3.77
CA VAL A 115 9.19 6.11 4.33
C VAL A 115 8.25 7.03 5.09
N GLN A 116 8.65 7.42 6.31
CA GLN A 116 7.84 8.22 7.23
C GLN A 116 8.66 9.38 7.82
N PHE A 117 8.09 10.60 7.84
CA PHE A 117 8.80 11.79 8.29
C PHE A 117 8.23 12.40 9.58
N THR A 118 6.94 12.34 9.80
CA THR A 118 6.24 13.00 10.91
C THR A 118 5.49 12.03 11.82
N HIS A 119 4.90 11.00 11.26
CA HIS A 119 4.25 9.93 12.03
C HIS A 119 5.07 8.65 11.93
N LEU A 120 4.84 7.75 12.86
CA LEU A 120 5.42 6.41 12.81
C LEU A 120 4.59 5.51 11.87
N PRO A 121 5.22 4.49 11.24
CA PRO A 121 4.55 3.63 10.27
C PRO A 121 3.28 2.98 10.83
N GLY A 122 2.17 3.05 10.11
CA GLY A 122 0.87 2.56 10.58
C GLY A 122 0.87 1.08 10.98
N LEU A 123 1.66 0.24 10.29
CA LEU A 123 1.80 -1.18 10.60
C LEU A 123 2.64 -1.45 11.87
N LEU A 124 3.36 -0.46 12.39
CA LEU A 124 4.16 -0.54 13.62
C LEU A 124 3.59 0.33 14.76
N GLN A 125 2.40 0.89 14.63
CA GLN A 125 1.81 1.72 15.68
C GLN A 125 1.17 0.87 16.79
N THR A 126 1.41 1.26 18.04
CA THR A 126 0.64 0.75 19.18
C THR A 126 -0.80 1.29 19.15
N PRO A 127 -1.77 0.63 19.78
CA PRO A 127 -3.15 1.12 19.84
C PRO A 127 -3.27 2.54 20.40
N ASP A 128 -2.49 2.87 21.45
CA ASP A 128 -2.54 4.19 22.08
C ASP A 128 -2.03 5.28 21.13
N TYR A 129 -0.90 5.04 20.45
CA TYR A 129 -0.37 5.97 19.46
C TYR A 129 -1.34 6.14 18.27
N ALA A 130 -1.86 5.05 17.73
CA ALA A 130 -2.80 5.09 16.61
C ALA A 130 -4.10 5.84 16.94
N ARG A 131 -4.64 5.65 18.16
CA ARG A 131 -5.83 6.37 18.60
C ARG A 131 -5.60 7.89 18.63
N LEU A 132 -4.45 8.33 19.13
CA LEU A 132 -4.09 9.75 19.13
C LEU A 132 -3.96 10.31 17.71
N VAL A 133 -3.36 9.57 16.78
CA VAL A 133 -3.29 9.98 15.37
C VAL A 133 -4.71 10.23 14.82
N PHE A 134 -5.66 9.32 15.08
CA PHE A 134 -7.02 9.49 14.58
C PHE A 134 -7.78 10.62 15.28
N GLN A 135 -7.49 10.92 16.54
CA GLN A 135 -8.10 12.03 17.27
C GLN A 135 -7.67 13.41 16.75
N GLN A 136 -6.51 13.50 16.05
CA GLN A 136 -6.04 14.74 15.45
C GLN A 136 -6.61 15.00 14.04
N ASN A 137 -7.50 14.15 13.55
CA ASN A 137 -8.10 14.33 12.22
C ASN A 137 -8.87 15.65 12.11
N VAL A 138 -8.75 16.31 10.96
CA VAL A 138 -9.52 17.52 10.63
C VAL A 138 -10.36 17.24 9.38
N PRO A 139 -11.70 17.36 9.46
CA PRO A 139 -12.51 17.62 10.65
C PRO A 139 -12.42 16.47 11.67
N ALA A 140 -12.68 16.79 12.95
CA ALA A 140 -12.61 15.81 14.03
C ALA A 140 -13.53 14.60 13.79
N LEU A 141 -13.01 13.41 14.02
CA LEU A 141 -13.77 12.17 13.94
C LEU A 141 -14.64 12.01 15.20
N SER A 142 -15.83 11.42 15.04
CA SER A 142 -16.63 11.00 16.19
C SER A 142 -15.90 9.86 16.96
N PRO A 143 -16.12 9.73 18.29
CA PRO A 143 -15.50 8.65 19.06
C PRO A 143 -15.70 7.24 18.48
N PRO A 144 -16.91 6.84 18.00
CA PRO A 144 -17.08 5.55 17.34
C PRO A 144 -16.22 5.41 16.07
N MET A 145 -16.06 6.49 15.28
CA MET A 145 -15.26 6.47 14.07
C MET A 145 -13.76 6.31 14.39
N VAL A 146 -13.28 6.91 15.47
CA VAL A 146 -11.91 6.70 15.96
C VAL A 146 -11.68 5.23 16.28
N GLU A 147 -12.61 4.57 16.99
CA GLU A 147 -12.48 3.15 17.34
C GLU A 147 -12.63 2.23 16.11
N HIS A 148 -13.47 2.55 15.14
CA HIS A 148 -13.53 1.79 13.88
C HIS A 148 -12.20 1.88 13.11
N ARG A 149 -11.61 3.07 12.99
CA ARG A 149 -10.31 3.24 12.35
C ARG A 149 -9.18 2.54 13.11
N LEU A 150 -9.23 2.57 14.44
CA LEU A 150 -8.27 1.85 15.28
C LEU A 150 -8.37 0.35 15.08
N SER A 151 -9.58 -0.21 15.19
CA SER A 151 -9.82 -1.64 14.97
C SER A 151 -9.34 -2.08 13.59
N HIS A 152 -9.64 -1.31 12.55
CA HIS A 152 -9.16 -1.56 11.19
C HIS A 152 -7.63 -1.54 11.11
N ARG A 153 -6.95 -0.55 11.73
CA ARG A 153 -5.48 -0.46 11.76
C ARG A 153 -4.84 -1.67 12.43
N ILE A 154 -5.39 -2.12 13.55
CA ILE A 154 -4.88 -3.31 14.24
C ILE A 154 -5.05 -4.57 13.38
N LYS A 155 -6.18 -4.71 12.69
CA LYS A 155 -6.38 -5.85 11.77
C LYS A 155 -5.40 -5.82 10.60
N ARG A 156 -5.08 -4.65 10.03
CA ARG A 156 -4.07 -4.52 8.97
C ARG A 156 -2.69 -5.01 9.40
N GLN A 157 -2.31 -4.80 10.66
CA GLN A 157 -1.03 -5.29 11.19
C GLN A 157 -0.91 -6.82 11.14
N GLY A 158 -2.03 -7.54 11.01
CA GLY A 158 -2.07 -9.00 10.89
C GLY A 158 -1.16 -9.57 9.81
N ILE A 159 -0.88 -8.82 8.73
CA ILE A 159 0.06 -9.25 7.67
C ILE A 159 1.50 -9.45 8.16
N LEU A 160 1.89 -8.83 9.28
CA LEU A 160 3.19 -9.01 9.92
C LEU A 160 3.21 -10.17 10.92
N TYR A 161 2.07 -10.80 11.17
CA TYR A 161 1.90 -11.90 12.15
C TYR A 161 1.31 -13.16 11.52
N ALA A 162 1.09 -13.18 10.21
CA ALA A 162 0.60 -14.33 9.49
C ALA A 162 1.62 -15.47 9.48
N ASP A 163 1.19 -16.70 9.17
CA ASP A 163 2.09 -17.85 9.01
C ASP A 163 3.16 -17.62 7.92
N THR A 164 2.79 -16.87 6.89
CA THR A 164 3.72 -16.36 5.86
C THR A 164 3.65 -14.83 5.89
N PRO A 165 4.45 -14.19 6.77
CA PRO A 165 4.35 -12.75 6.96
C PRO A 165 4.92 -11.99 5.76
N THR A 166 4.30 -10.86 5.46
CA THR A 166 4.76 -9.96 4.39
C THR A 166 6.07 -9.27 4.80
N PRO A 167 7.16 -9.39 4.05
CA PRO A 167 8.40 -8.64 4.27
C PRO A 167 8.11 -7.13 4.31
N TYR A 168 8.60 -6.46 5.35
CA TYR A 168 8.31 -5.07 5.60
C TYR A 168 9.57 -4.27 5.92
N THR A 169 9.86 -3.25 5.12
CA THR A 169 10.95 -2.29 5.35
C THR A 169 10.37 -0.92 5.66
N ALA A 170 10.70 -0.36 6.82
CA ALA A 170 10.28 0.95 7.26
C ALA A 170 11.49 1.88 7.43
N ILE A 171 11.59 2.92 6.61
CA ILE A 171 12.53 4.02 6.79
C ILE A 171 11.81 5.12 7.57
N ILE A 172 12.32 5.45 8.76
CA ILE A 172 11.74 6.43 9.66
C ILE A 172 12.73 7.58 9.82
N HIS A 173 12.31 8.78 9.45
CA HIS A 173 13.14 9.95 9.71
C HIS A 173 13.27 10.19 11.23
N GLU A 174 14.46 10.55 11.70
CA GLU A 174 14.75 10.75 13.13
C GLU A 174 13.78 11.75 13.81
N ALA A 175 13.24 12.71 13.07
CA ALA A 175 12.24 13.64 13.58
C ALA A 175 11.00 12.94 14.12
N ALA A 176 10.46 11.95 13.40
CA ALA A 176 9.28 11.21 13.83
C ALA A 176 9.50 10.43 15.13
N LEU A 177 10.73 9.93 15.36
CA LEU A 177 11.10 9.22 16.57
C LEU A 177 11.25 10.17 17.79
N ARG A 178 11.59 11.44 17.54
CA ARG A 178 11.80 12.45 18.59
C ARG A 178 10.56 13.27 18.92
N MET A 179 9.55 13.28 18.05
CA MET A 179 8.27 13.93 18.33
C MET A 179 7.55 13.21 19.45
N GLN A 180 7.28 13.92 20.54
CA GLN A 180 6.58 13.37 21.73
C GLN A 180 5.06 13.31 21.49
N PHE A 181 4.64 12.57 20.48
CA PHE A 181 3.25 12.41 20.11
C PHE A 181 2.48 11.65 21.20
N GLY A 182 1.55 12.33 21.87
CA GLY A 182 0.83 11.77 23.02
C GLY A 182 1.61 11.80 24.34
N GLY A 183 2.78 12.45 24.36
CA GLY A 183 3.63 12.59 25.55
C GLY A 183 4.67 11.46 25.70
N PRO A 184 5.58 11.61 26.68
CA PRO A 184 6.73 10.72 26.84
C PRO A 184 6.35 9.25 27.07
N GLU A 185 5.29 8.99 27.84
CA GLU A 185 4.90 7.60 28.16
C GLU A 185 4.40 6.84 26.93
N VAL A 186 3.55 7.49 26.10
CA VAL A 186 3.05 6.88 24.86
C VAL A 186 4.21 6.63 23.89
N MET A 187 5.12 7.60 23.74
CA MET A 187 6.27 7.45 22.86
C MET A 187 7.23 6.38 23.35
N ARG A 188 7.49 6.27 24.64
CA ARG A 188 8.35 5.20 25.18
C ARG A 188 7.81 3.82 24.81
N LYS A 189 6.51 3.57 25.03
CA LYS A 189 5.85 2.31 24.65
C LYS A 189 5.91 2.07 23.14
N GLN A 190 5.68 3.11 22.38
CA GLN A 190 5.70 3.06 20.92
C GLN A 190 7.10 2.74 20.36
N LEU A 191 8.15 3.39 20.89
CA LEU A 191 9.54 3.12 20.46
C LEU A 191 9.99 1.73 20.90
N ALA A 192 9.64 1.28 22.11
CA ALA A 192 9.91 -0.07 22.56
C ALA A 192 9.26 -1.12 21.64
N HIS A 193 8.01 -0.89 21.22
CA HIS A 193 7.32 -1.76 20.26
C HIS A 193 8.02 -1.79 18.89
N ILE A 194 8.47 -0.65 18.36
CA ILE A 194 9.21 -0.62 17.08
C ILE A 194 10.53 -1.39 17.22
N ALA A 195 11.25 -1.24 18.31
CA ALA A 195 12.48 -1.98 18.58
C ALA A 195 12.22 -3.49 18.62
N GLU A 196 11.19 -3.94 19.35
CA GLU A 196 10.77 -5.34 19.38
C GLU A 196 10.41 -5.86 17.98
N MET A 197 9.61 -5.11 17.23
CA MET A 197 9.21 -5.51 15.86
C MET A 197 10.42 -5.60 14.93
N SER A 198 11.44 -4.77 15.10
CA SER A 198 12.67 -4.80 14.30
C SER A 198 13.56 -6.03 14.56
N GLU A 199 13.26 -6.83 15.58
CA GLU A 199 13.94 -8.12 15.84
C GLU A 199 13.37 -9.27 15.00
N ARG A 200 12.20 -9.07 14.38
CA ARG A 200 11.59 -10.07 13.51
C ARG A 200 12.30 -10.12 12.16
N GLU A 201 12.59 -11.32 11.68
CA GLU A 201 13.37 -11.55 10.46
C GLU A 201 12.81 -10.86 9.21
N HIS A 202 11.47 -10.73 9.11
CA HIS A 202 10.77 -10.11 7.99
C HIS A 202 10.49 -8.60 8.17
N VAL A 203 10.94 -7.99 9.29
CA VAL A 203 10.74 -6.56 9.57
C VAL A 203 12.08 -5.86 9.66
N THR A 204 12.34 -4.96 8.73
CA THR A 204 13.52 -4.10 8.72
C THR A 204 13.13 -2.67 9.07
N VAL A 205 13.70 -2.13 10.14
CA VAL A 205 13.52 -0.72 10.52
C VAL A 205 14.84 0.02 10.34
N LEU A 206 14.82 1.06 9.52
CA LEU A 206 15.97 1.92 9.24
C LEU A 206 15.65 3.35 9.68
N VAL A 207 16.61 4.01 10.31
CA VAL A 207 16.46 5.41 10.71
C VAL A 207 17.22 6.30 9.73
N LEU A 208 16.53 7.25 9.11
CA LEU A 208 17.13 8.34 8.36
C LEU A 208 17.52 9.45 9.36
N PRO A 209 18.81 9.57 9.73
CA PRO A 209 19.21 10.47 10.81
C PRO A 209 19.26 11.93 10.34
N PHE A 210 19.16 12.88 11.26
CA PHE A 210 19.39 14.30 10.96
C PHE A 210 20.74 14.56 10.30
N ALA A 211 21.76 13.76 10.67
CA ALA A 211 23.10 13.86 10.10
C ALA A 211 23.19 13.48 8.62
N ALA A 212 22.18 12.81 8.06
CA ALA A 212 22.09 12.55 6.62
C ALA A 212 21.98 13.84 5.79
N GLY A 213 21.50 14.93 6.39
CA GLY A 213 21.37 16.23 5.75
C GLY A 213 20.34 16.23 4.63
N ILE A 214 20.80 16.40 3.39
CA ILE A 214 19.89 16.45 2.23
C ILE A 214 19.53 15.03 1.78
N PHE A 215 18.24 14.77 1.62
CA PHE A 215 17.71 13.52 1.10
C PHE A 215 16.75 13.78 -0.09
N PRO A 216 16.53 12.81 -0.98
CA PRO A 216 15.63 12.98 -2.13
C PRO A 216 14.16 12.99 -1.70
N GLY A 217 13.32 13.63 -2.52
CA GLY A 217 11.86 13.70 -2.29
C GLY A 217 11.45 14.97 -1.56
N ALA A 218 10.15 15.09 -1.32
CA ALA A 218 9.52 16.29 -0.73
C ALA A 218 9.13 16.11 0.76
N GLY A 219 9.71 15.11 1.46
CA GLY A 219 9.32 14.81 2.84
C GLY A 219 7.92 14.20 2.97
N GLN A 220 7.38 13.63 1.89
CA GLN A 220 6.06 13.02 1.84
C GLN A 220 6.16 11.54 2.26
N THR A 221 5.17 11.09 3.01
CA THR A 221 4.96 9.66 3.28
C THR A 221 4.72 8.89 1.99
N VAL A 222 5.48 7.83 1.80
CA VAL A 222 5.40 6.94 0.64
C VAL A 222 5.34 5.50 1.11
N VAL A 223 4.45 4.72 0.51
CA VAL A 223 4.46 3.26 0.60
C VAL A 223 4.63 2.69 -0.79
N ILE A 224 5.54 1.73 -0.95
CA ILE A 224 5.68 0.92 -2.16
C ILE A 224 5.23 -0.50 -1.81
N ALA A 225 4.11 -0.92 -2.38
CA ALA A 225 3.66 -2.31 -2.34
C ALA A 225 4.20 -3.02 -3.59
N GLN A 226 5.08 -3.99 -3.37
CA GLN A 226 5.60 -4.82 -4.47
C GLN A 226 4.54 -5.83 -4.88
N GLY A 227 4.33 -5.95 -6.19
CA GLY A 227 3.48 -6.96 -6.79
C GLY A 227 4.26 -8.26 -7.08
N PRO A 228 3.56 -9.32 -7.55
CA PRO A 228 4.21 -10.56 -7.98
C PRO A 228 5.22 -10.34 -9.12
N VAL A 229 5.04 -9.28 -9.90
CA VAL A 229 5.96 -8.80 -10.93
C VAL A 229 6.10 -7.29 -10.82
N ARG A 230 7.28 -6.76 -11.21
CA ARG A 230 7.61 -5.32 -11.05
C ARG A 230 6.62 -4.37 -11.72
N GLN A 231 5.99 -4.79 -12.82
CA GLN A 231 4.98 -4.02 -13.54
C GLN A 231 3.73 -3.76 -12.68
N LEU A 232 3.48 -4.62 -11.69
CA LEU A 232 2.32 -4.54 -10.80
C LEU A 232 2.63 -3.93 -9.43
N ASP A 233 3.82 -3.39 -9.21
CA ASP A 233 4.08 -2.57 -8.03
C ASP A 233 3.09 -1.40 -7.97
N THR A 234 2.79 -0.95 -6.77
CA THR A 234 1.94 0.22 -6.53
C THR A 234 2.64 1.14 -5.55
N VAL A 235 2.65 2.44 -5.86
CA VAL A 235 3.05 3.48 -4.90
C VAL A 235 1.81 4.10 -4.31
N GLN A 236 1.73 4.14 -2.99
CA GLN A 236 0.68 4.85 -2.27
C GLN A 236 1.30 6.09 -1.62
N LEU A 237 0.65 7.23 -1.83
CA LEU A 237 0.98 8.51 -1.20
C LEU A 237 -0.15 8.90 -0.25
N ASP A 238 0.21 9.28 0.96
CA ASP A 238 -0.76 9.90 1.87
C ASP A 238 -0.79 11.42 1.67
N THR A 239 -2.00 11.94 1.46
CA THR A 239 -2.25 13.37 1.35
C THR A 239 -3.40 13.77 2.27
N GLU A 240 -3.53 15.06 2.56
CA GLU A 240 -4.66 15.60 3.36
C GLU A 240 -6.04 15.33 2.72
N HIS A 241 -6.06 15.02 1.43
CA HIS A 241 -7.29 14.69 0.70
C HIS A 241 -7.55 13.19 0.59
N GLY A 242 -6.69 12.36 1.18
CA GLY A 242 -6.75 10.89 1.14
C GLY A 242 -5.53 10.26 0.48
N SER A 243 -5.55 8.95 0.34
CA SER A 243 -4.47 8.20 -0.29
C SER A 243 -4.61 8.22 -1.81
N GLU A 244 -3.49 8.42 -2.51
CA GLU A 244 -3.37 8.32 -3.96
C GLU A 244 -2.57 7.07 -4.33
N PHE A 245 -3.06 6.28 -5.30
CA PHE A 245 -2.37 5.08 -5.79
C PHE A 245 -1.80 5.33 -7.18
N LEU A 246 -0.47 5.25 -7.29
CA LEU A 246 0.27 5.49 -8.52
C LEU A 246 0.78 4.17 -9.10
N HIS A 247 0.72 4.05 -10.42
CA HIS A 247 1.10 2.82 -11.11
C HIS A 247 1.63 3.04 -12.54
N ALA A 248 1.85 4.30 -12.94
CA ALA A 248 2.54 4.57 -14.18
C ALA A 248 4.03 4.22 -14.05
N GLU A 249 4.61 3.54 -15.03
CA GLU A 249 6.00 3.03 -14.95
C GLU A 249 7.01 4.13 -14.58
N ALA A 250 6.88 5.31 -15.17
CA ALA A 250 7.78 6.44 -14.85
C ALA A 250 7.67 6.87 -13.37
N GLN A 251 6.46 6.80 -12.79
CA GLN A 251 6.25 7.10 -11.36
C GLN A 251 6.86 6.01 -10.48
N LEU A 252 6.64 4.73 -10.83
CA LEU A 252 7.22 3.60 -10.09
C LEU A 252 8.75 3.66 -10.09
N VAL A 253 9.37 3.90 -11.24
CA VAL A 253 10.84 4.06 -11.35
C VAL A 253 11.33 5.20 -10.47
N LYS A 254 10.65 6.37 -10.51
CA LYS A 254 10.99 7.53 -9.69
C LYS A 254 10.95 7.20 -8.20
N TYR A 255 9.86 6.60 -7.70
CA TYR A 255 9.72 6.33 -6.27
C TYR A 255 10.62 5.20 -5.77
N ARG A 256 10.89 4.17 -6.59
CA ARG A 256 11.90 3.15 -6.26
C ARG A 256 13.30 3.78 -6.14
N THR A 257 13.63 4.72 -7.04
CA THR A 257 14.92 5.44 -6.98
C THR A 257 15.01 6.30 -5.72
N ILE A 258 13.94 7.02 -5.37
CA ILE A 258 13.87 7.81 -4.12
C ILE A 258 14.05 6.90 -2.92
N MET A 259 13.31 5.80 -2.84
CA MET A 259 13.37 4.84 -1.73
C MET A 259 14.79 4.26 -1.56
N GLY A 260 15.41 3.78 -2.63
CA GLY A 260 16.76 3.22 -2.57
C GLY A 260 17.84 4.24 -2.17
N ARG A 261 17.68 5.52 -2.54
CA ARG A 261 18.57 6.59 -2.06
C ARG A 261 18.38 6.88 -0.58
N MET A 262 17.14 6.90 -0.09
CA MET A 262 16.87 7.10 1.34
C MET A 262 17.38 5.92 2.17
N GLU A 263 17.24 4.70 1.69
CA GLU A 263 17.79 3.50 2.31
C GLU A 263 19.33 3.61 2.43
N GLY A 264 20.01 4.02 1.36
CA GLY A 264 21.48 4.24 1.36
C GLY A 264 21.96 5.39 2.25
N LEU A 265 21.09 6.30 2.67
CA LEU A 265 21.38 7.41 3.60
C LEU A 265 21.01 7.06 5.05
N SER A 266 20.28 5.99 5.27
CA SER A 266 19.81 5.56 6.58
C SER A 266 20.91 4.81 7.34
N LEU A 267 20.80 4.80 8.66
CA LEU A 267 21.54 3.88 9.51
C LEU A 267 21.17 2.44 9.16
N ASP A 268 22.11 1.51 9.31
CA ASP A 268 21.80 0.08 9.20
C ASP A 268 20.80 -0.37 10.30
N ALA A 269 20.29 -1.59 10.18
CA ALA A 269 19.25 -2.10 11.08
C ALA A 269 19.69 -2.14 12.55
N THR A 270 20.96 -2.47 12.82
CA THR A 270 21.50 -2.53 14.18
C THR A 270 21.65 -1.13 14.77
N ALA A 271 22.31 -0.22 14.07
CA ALA A 271 22.49 1.17 14.51
C ALA A 271 21.12 1.88 14.66
N SER A 272 20.16 1.58 13.79
CA SER A 272 18.79 2.09 13.88
C SER A 272 18.10 1.64 15.16
N ARG A 273 18.20 0.36 15.50
CA ARG A 273 17.63 -0.21 16.74
C ARG A 273 18.27 0.39 17.97
N ASP A 274 19.58 0.53 17.98
CA ASP A 274 20.31 1.14 19.11
C ASP A 274 19.89 2.59 19.34
N LEU A 275 19.71 3.37 18.27
CA LEU A 275 19.20 4.73 18.36
C LEU A 275 17.77 4.76 18.91
N ILE A 276 16.88 3.87 18.45
CA ILE A 276 15.50 3.78 18.93
C ILE A 276 15.47 3.44 20.44
N HIS A 277 16.28 2.47 20.87
CA HIS A 277 16.42 2.14 22.30
C HIS A 277 16.92 3.31 23.13
N THR A 278 17.94 4.02 22.62
CA THR A 278 18.48 5.21 23.31
C THR A 278 17.41 6.29 23.45
N LEU A 279 16.63 6.54 22.39
CA LEU A 279 15.54 7.51 22.44
C LEU A 279 14.43 7.09 23.41
N ALA A 280 14.06 5.81 23.44
CA ALA A 280 13.05 5.29 24.36
C ALA A 280 13.48 5.42 25.83
N THR A 281 14.77 5.23 26.12
CA THR A 281 15.32 5.32 27.49
C THR A 281 15.39 6.76 27.98
N ASN A 282 15.57 7.72 27.08
CA ASN A 282 15.71 9.14 27.42
C ASN A 282 14.37 9.90 27.52
N LEU A 283 13.23 9.22 27.31
CA LEU A 283 11.88 9.73 27.51
C LEU A 283 11.39 9.44 28.93
#